data_d42f2495de08c719d05e0a133bed0bc1
#
_entry.id   d42f2495de08c719d05e0a133bed0bc1
#
_cell.length_a   1.000
_cell.length_b   1.000
_cell.length_c   1.000
_cell.angle_alpha   90.00
_cell.angle_beta   90.00
_cell.angle_gamma   90.00
#
_symmetry.space_group_name_H-M   'P 1'
#
loop_
_entity.id
_entity.type
_entity.pdbx_description
1 polymer ?
#
loop_
_entity_poly.entity_id
_entity_poly.type
_entity_poly.pdbx_seq_one_letter_code
_entity_poly.pdbx_strand_id
1 'polypeptide(L)'
;MQDLKFTTCGDYMQQSKKRIGFACKYLHEDQTQKPKVLEELQRPLTEKSTTVTWLNNQSRDVAEQRLWDIMVHNAAAAERLVKYVGSLAPELRMVRLGSNQLPCATHPDWMYFWSKPDVIAYCEKHYAKVGEAARALDVRLSMHPGQFVVLASDNDDIVKRSIEEFEYHANLIRW
;
A
#
# COMPACT_ATOMS: atom_id res chain seq x y z
N MET A 1 0.28 -36.58 -2.91
CA MET A 1 -0.66 -35.69 -3.61
C MET A 1 -1.67 -35.27 -2.56
N GLN A 2 -1.54 -34.00 -2.07
CA GLN A 2 -2.53 -33.45 -1.14
C GLN A 2 -3.70 -32.94 -1.99
N ASP A 3 -4.91 -33.45 -1.73
CA ASP A 3 -6.13 -32.97 -2.38
C ASP A 3 -6.35 -31.47 -2.08
N LEU A 4 -6.15 -30.65 -3.07
CA LEU A 4 -6.58 -29.24 -3.03
C LEU A 4 -8.12 -29.24 -3.03
N LYS A 5 -8.70 -29.10 -1.84
CA LYS A 5 -10.14 -28.84 -1.71
C LYS A 5 -10.42 -27.46 -2.26
N PHE A 6 -10.94 -27.39 -3.47
CA PHE A 6 -11.49 -26.15 -4.02
C PHE A 6 -12.74 -25.77 -3.20
N THR A 7 -12.63 -24.72 -2.41
CA THR A 7 -13.77 -24.10 -1.74
C THR A 7 -14.69 -23.50 -2.81
N THR A 8 -15.96 -23.83 -2.79
CA THR A 8 -16.89 -23.28 -3.77
C THR A 8 -17.12 -21.77 -3.53
N CYS A 9 -17.51 -21.03 -4.55
CA CYS A 9 -17.82 -19.59 -4.42
C CYS A 9 -18.92 -19.35 -3.35
N GLY A 10 -19.84 -20.30 -3.17
CA GLY A 10 -20.88 -20.27 -2.13
C GLY A 10 -20.32 -20.35 -0.72
N ASP A 11 -19.33 -21.22 -0.48
CA ASP A 11 -18.70 -21.36 0.84
C ASP A 11 -17.91 -20.10 1.22
N TYR A 12 -17.32 -19.43 0.23
CA TYR A 12 -16.61 -18.15 0.43
C TYR A 12 -17.58 -17.03 0.82
N MET A 13 -18.77 -16.99 0.22
CA MET A 13 -19.81 -15.99 0.52
C MET A 13 -20.45 -16.18 1.91
N GLN A 14 -20.55 -17.40 2.40
CA GLN A 14 -21.09 -17.70 3.74
C GLN A 14 -20.12 -17.36 4.88
N GLN A 15 -18.80 -17.38 4.62
CA GLN A 15 -17.77 -17.07 5.61
C GLN A 15 -17.30 -15.61 5.59
N SER A 16 -17.64 -14.83 4.56
CA SER A 16 -17.18 -13.45 4.45
C SER A 16 -17.99 -12.54 5.38
N LYS A 17 -17.34 -12.06 6.44
CA LYS A 17 -17.89 -10.98 7.28
C LYS A 17 -18.15 -9.76 6.39
N LYS A 18 -19.37 -9.22 6.37
CA LYS A 18 -19.69 -7.96 5.69
C LYS A 18 -18.99 -6.83 6.43
N ARG A 19 -18.11 -6.09 5.75
CA ARG A 19 -17.36 -4.98 6.32
C ARG A 19 -17.46 -3.75 5.43
N ILE A 20 -17.47 -2.59 6.06
CA ILE A 20 -17.37 -1.29 5.41
C ILE A 20 -16.02 -0.70 5.82
N GLY A 21 -15.28 -0.15 4.87
CA GLY A 21 -14.00 0.49 5.13
C GLY A 21 -13.77 1.65 4.19
N PHE A 22 -12.63 2.31 4.36
CA PHE A 22 -12.21 3.40 3.49
C PHE A 22 -10.99 3.02 2.64
N ALA A 23 -10.69 3.85 1.65
CA ALA A 23 -9.64 3.59 0.68
C ALA A 23 -8.62 4.73 0.63
N CYS A 24 -7.35 4.38 0.54
CA CYS A 24 -6.20 5.19 0.15
C CYS A 24 -5.84 6.33 1.11
N LYS A 25 -6.79 7.06 1.66
CA LYS A 25 -6.49 8.24 2.48
C LYS A 25 -7.30 8.24 3.77
N TYR A 26 -6.60 8.34 4.89
CA TYR A 26 -7.21 8.62 6.18
C TYR A 26 -7.67 10.10 6.23
N LEU A 27 -8.90 10.32 6.63
CA LEU A 27 -9.44 11.65 6.94
C LEU A 27 -9.78 11.70 8.42
N HIS A 28 -9.29 12.73 9.11
CA HIS A 28 -9.62 12.96 10.50
C HIS A 28 -11.13 13.21 10.67
N GLU A 29 -11.70 12.75 11.76
CA GLU A 29 -13.15 12.83 12.00
C GLU A 29 -13.66 14.28 12.05
N ASP A 30 -12.92 15.15 12.72
CA ASP A 30 -13.24 16.57 12.79
C ASP A 30 -12.62 17.34 11.61
N GLN A 31 -13.40 17.52 10.55
CA GLN A 31 -13.01 18.28 9.37
C GLN A 31 -13.17 19.81 9.53
N THR A 32 -13.60 20.28 10.69
CA THR A 32 -13.77 21.74 10.96
C THR A 32 -12.46 22.40 11.36
N GLN A 33 -11.43 21.60 11.66
CA GLN A 33 -10.10 22.09 12.01
C GLN A 33 -9.43 22.82 10.85
N LYS A 34 -8.49 23.74 11.18
CA LYS A 34 -7.69 24.43 10.15
C LYS A 34 -6.89 23.43 9.31
N PRO A 35 -6.73 23.68 7.99
CA PRO A 35 -6.07 22.72 7.07
C PRO A 35 -4.70 22.24 7.55
N LYS A 36 -3.88 23.12 8.15
CA LYS A 36 -2.55 22.76 8.69
C LYS A 36 -2.65 21.79 9.88
N VAL A 37 -3.65 21.97 10.75
CA VAL A 37 -3.90 21.08 11.88
C VAL A 37 -4.37 19.71 11.39
N LEU A 38 -5.29 19.69 10.41
CA LEU A 38 -5.73 18.44 9.78
C LEU A 38 -4.58 17.69 9.13
N GLU A 39 -3.70 18.38 8.43
CA GLU A 39 -2.52 17.76 7.83
C GLU A 39 -1.62 17.11 8.91
N GLU A 40 -1.37 17.80 10.02
CA GLU A 40 -0.56 17.28 11.13
C GLU A 40 -1.19 16.05 11.78
N LEU A 41 -2.52 16.05 12.00
CA LEU A 41 -3.26 14.93 12.56
C LEU A 41 -3.33 13.72 11.63
N GLN A 42 -3.44 13.95 10.32
CA GLN A 42 -3.55 12.89 9.31
C GLN A 42 -2.20 12.31 8.88
N ARG A 43 -1.12 13.11 8.94
CA ARG A 43 0.23 12.73 8.48
C ARG A 43 0.73 11.40 9.02
N PRO A 44 0.55 11.05 10.31
CA PRO A 44 1.03 9.78 10.85
C PRO A 44 0.38 8.54 10.24
N LEU A 45 -0.83 8.69 9.65
CA LEU A 45 -1.65 7.61 9.10
C LEU A 45 -1.73 7.67 7.56
N THR A 46 -1.04 8.64 6.95
CA THR A 46 -1.13 8.88 5.50
C THR A 46 0.22 8.63 4.84
N GLU A 47 0.20 7.92 3.72
CA GLU A 47 1.38 7.70 2.90
C GLU A 47 1.90 9.02 2.31
N LYS A 48 3.21 9.11 2.14
CA LYS A 48 3.91 10.16 1.41
C LYS A 48 4.23 9.68 0.00
N SER A 49 4.36 10.62 -0.92
CA SER A 49 4.78 10.36 -2.28
C SER A 49 5.82 11.36 -2.75
N THR A 50 6.37 11.12 -3.93
CA THR A 50 7.22 12.02 -4.69
C THR A 50 6.95 11.83 -6.18
N THR A 51 7.49 12.69 -7.01
CA THR A 51 7.35 12.59 -8.46
C THR A 51 8.68 12.26 -9.13
N VAL A 52 8.63 11.56 -10.26
CA VAL A 52 9.82 11.31 -11.10
C VAL A 52 10.52 12.62 -11.46
N THR A 53 9.77 13.66 -11.81
CA THR A 53 10.33 14.98 -12.13
C THR A 53 11.13 15.55 -10.98
N TRP A 54 10.62 15.46 -9.74
CA TRP A 54 11.36 15.94 -8.58
C TRP A 54 12.66 15.15 -8.39
N LEU A 55 12.57 13.81 -8.45
CA LEU A 55 13.71 12.92 -8.27
C LEU A 55 14.80 13.17 -9.32
N ASN A 56 14.41 13.34 -10.60
CA ASN A 56 15.35 13.54 -11.71
C ASN A 56 16.01 14.93 -11.69
N ASN A 57 15.45 15.87 -10.93
CA ASN A 57 16.04 17.21 -10.73
C ASN A 57 17.01 17.27 -9.53
N GLN A 58 17.24 16.17 -8.81
CA GLN A 58 18.15 16.10 -7.67
C GLN A 58 19.44 15.34 -8.04
N SER A 59 20.46 15.48 -7.19
CA SER A 59 21.56 14.51 -7.24
C SER A 59 21.04 13.11 -6.85
N ARG A 60 21.73 12.06 -7.33
CA ARG A 60 21.31 10.68 -7.08
C ARG A 60 21.18 10.38 -5.59
N ASP A 61 22.16 10.80 -4.80
CA ASP A 61 22.16 10.57 -3.35
C ASP A 61 20.98 11.23 -2.65
N VAL A 62 20.65 12.47 -3.04
CA VAL A 62 19.49 13.20 -2.48
C VAL A 62 18.17 12.52 -2.88
N ALA A 63 18.05 12.08 -4.12
CA ALA A 63 16.86 11.40 -4.60
C ALA A 63 16.66 10.03 -3.91
N GLU A 64 17.73 9.23 -3.80
CA GLU A 64 17.69 7.94 -3.10
C GLU A 64 17.37 8.10 -1.60
N GLN A 65 17.98 9.09 -0.93
CA GLN A 65 17.65 9.39 0.46
C GLN A 65 16.18 9.78 0.62
N ARG A 66 15.64 10.55 -0.32
CA ARG A 66 14.21 10.90 -0.33
C ARG A 66 13.31 9.67 -0.46
N LEU A 67 13.65 8.74 -1.34
CA LEU A 67 12.90 7.48 -1.51
C LEU A 67 12.98 6.62 -0.23
N TRP A 68 14.16 6.54 0.38
CA TRP A 68 14.36 5.85 1.64
C TRP A 68 13.50 6.44 2.76
N ASP A 69 13.52 7.77 2.94
CA ASP A 69 12.74 8.45 3.98
C ASP A 69 11.23 8.25 3.79
N ILE A 70 10.76 8.24 2.53
CA ILE A 70 9.37 7.98 2.20
C ILE A 70 9.02 6.53 2.53
N MET A 71 9.85 5.55 2.15
CA MET A 71 9.66 4.14 2.46
C MET A 71 9.52 3.91 3.98
N VAL A 72 10.44 4.46 4.76
CA VAL A 72 10.42 4.37 6.23
C VAL A 72 9.13 4.95 6.80
N HIS A 73 8.74 6.12 6.32
CA HIS A 73 7.50 6.77 6.75
C HIS A 73 6.27 5.95 6.37
N ASN A 74 6.19 5.46 5.13
CA ASN A 74 5.01 4.77 4.60
C ASN A 74 4.78 3.42 5.28
N ALA A 75 5.83 2.64 5.50
CA ALA A 75 5.71 1.39 6.25
C ALA A 75 5.19 1.63 7.69
N ALA A 76 5.72 2.65 8.37
CA ALA A 76 5.24 3.02 9.71
C ALA A 76 3.82 3.60 9.70
N ALA A 77 3.45 4.36 8.66
CA ALA A 77 2.10 4.90 8.50
C ALA A 77 1.09 3.79 8.24
N ALA A 78 1.42 2.82 7.38
CA ALA A 78 0.57 1.65 7.11
C ALA A 78 0.32 0.82 8.39
N GLU A 79 1.35 0.56 9.19
CA GLU A 79 1.21 -0.14 10.47
C GLU A 79 0.29 0.61 11.44
N ARG A 80 0.48 1.92 11.60
CA ARG A 80 -0.38 2.76 12.46
C ARG A 80 -1.82 2.80 11.95
N LEU A 81 -2.01 2.90 10.63
CA LEU A 81 -3.33 2.90 10.01
C LEU A 81 -4.08 1.60 10.27
N VAL A 82 -3.41 0.45 10.10
CA VAL A 82 -3.99 -0.86 10.40
C VAL A 82 -4.36 -0.97 11.88
N LYS A 83 -3.50 -0.50 12.80
CA LYS A 83 -3.80 -0.49 14.23
C LYS A 83 -5.00 0.42 14.56
N TYR A 84 -5.08 1.59 13.95
CA TYR A 84 -6.25 2.47 14.08
C TYR A 84 -7.53 1.78 13.59
N VAL A 85 -7.52 1.19 12.39
CA VAL A 85 -8.68 0.46 11.86
C VAL A 85 -9.04 -0.74 12.73
N GLY A 86 -8.05 -1.42 13.31
CA GLY A 86 -8.25 -2.52 14.25
C GLY A 86 -8.89 -2.12 15.57
N SER A 87 -8.81 -0.84 15.97
CA SER A 87 -9.50 -0.31 17.14
C SER A 87 -10.98 0.01 16.90
N LEU A 88 -11.42 0.02 15.65
CA LEU A 88 -12.82 0.28 15.29
C LEU A 88 -13.71 -0.93 15.57
N ALA A 89 -15.04 -0.73 15.45
CA ALA A 89 -16.01 -1.80 15.53
C ALA A 89 -15.72 -2.89 14.45
N PRO A 90 -15.99 -4.18 14.71
CA PRO A 90 -15.60 -5.27 13.83
C PRO A 90 -16.07 -5.12 12.37
N GLU A 91 -17.24 -4.57 12.15
CA GLU A 91 -17.81 -4.31 10.83
C GLU A 91 -17.10 -3.18 10.06
N LEU A 92 -16.29 -2.36 10.73
CA LEU A 92 -15.49 -1.27 10.15
C LEU A 92 -14.01 -1.65 9.94
N ARG A 93 -13.59 -2.86 10.33
CA ARG A 93 -12.19 -3.31 10.24
C ARG A 93 -11.81 -3.71 8.82
N MET A 94 -11.84 -2.74 7.92
CA MET A 94 -11.41 -2.90 6.53
C MET A 94 -10.74 -1.63 6.05
N VAL A 95 -9.59 -1.75 5.40
CA VAL A 95 -8.90 -0.63 4.76
C VAL A 95 -8.20 -1.08 3.47
N ARG A 96 -8.21 -0.20 2.48
CA ARG A 96 -7.49 -0.35 1.23
C ARG A 96 -6.32 0.63 1.23
N LEU A 97 -5.08 0.12 1.19
CA LEU A 97 -3.88 0.95 1.07
C LEU A 97 -3.78 1.54 -0.35
N GLY A 98 -3.20 2.73 -0.45
CA GLY A 98 -2.93 3.38 -1.73
C GLY A 98 -1.75 2.75 -2.47
N SER A 99 -1.57 3.13 -3.74
CA SER A 99 -0.50 2.64 -4.60
C SER A 99 0.86 3.29 -4.34
N ASN A 100 0.92 4.38 -3.55
CA ASN A 100 2.16 5.11 -3.30
C ASN A 100 2.97 4.60 -2.10
N GLN A 101 2.75 3.35 -1.66
CA GLN A 101 3.54 2.77 -0.57
C GLN A 101 5.04 2.84 -0.87
N LEU A 102 5.44 2.50 -2.10
CA LEU A 102 6.79 2.66 -2.64
C LEU A 102 6.70 3.50 -3.92
N PRO A 103 6.83 4.83 -3.85
CA PRO A 103 6.58 5.70 -5.00
C PRO A 103 7.60 5.47 -6.12
N CYS A 104 7.13 5.54 -7.36
CA CYS A 104 7.93 5.31 -8.58
C CYS A 104 8.54 3.89 -8.66
N ALA A 105 7.97 2.89 -7.96
CA ALA A 105 8.54 1.52 -7.91
C ALA A 105 8.60 0.84 -9.28
N THR A 106 7.65 1.12 -10.16
CA THR A 106 7.57 0.56 -11.51
C THR A 106 8.13 1.50 -12.59
N HIS A 107 8.66 2.68 -12.20
CA HIS A 107 9.24 3.62 -13.16
C HIS A 107 10.66 3.21 -13.57
N PRO A 108 10.99 3.16 -14.88
CA PRO A 108 12.30 2.70 -15.38
C PRO A 108 13.50 3.40 -14.74
N ASP A 109 13.41 4.70 -14.46
CA ASP A 109 14.51 5.47 -13.87
C ASP A 109 14.77 5.11 -12.41
N TRP A 110 13.77 4.58 -11.67
CA TRP A 110 13.83 4.44 -10.21
C TRP A 110 13.58 3.01 -9.70
N MET A 111 13.12 2.08 -10.55
CA MET A 111 12.89 0.68 -10.17
C MET A 111 14.15 -0.01 -9.61
N TYR A 112 15.34 0.40 -10.04
CA TYR A 112 16.60 -0.13 -9.54
C TYR A 112 16.77 0.12 -8.03
N PHE A 113 16.30 1.27 -7.51
CA PHE A 113 16.38 1.59 -6.08
C PHE A 113 15.59 0.57 -5.25
N TRP A 114 14.39 0.23 -5.71
CA TRP A 114 13.51 -0.74 -5.04
C TRP A 114 13.97 -2.19 -5.17
N SER A 115 14.95 -2.44 -6.03
CA SER A 115 15.61 -3.75 -6.20
C SER A 115 16.87 -3.92 -5.36
N LYS A 116 17.30 -2.89 -4.61
CA LYS A 116 18.46 -2.97 -3.72
C LYS A 116 18.20 -3.94 -2.56
N PRO A 117 19.16 -4.82 -2.20
CA PRO A 117 18.96 -5.83 -1.15
C PRO A 117 18.57 -5.27 0.22
N ASP A 118 19.16 -4.14 0.60
CA ASP A 118 18.87 -3.44 1.87
C ASP A 118 17.47 -2.83 1.89
N VAL A 119 17.01 -2.29 0.74
CA VAL A 119 15.66 -1.75 0.55
C VAL A 119 14.62 -2.88 0.65
N ILE A 120 14.86 -4.01 -0.06
CA ILE A 120 13.98 -5.19 0.00
C ILE A 120 13.92 -5.72 1.44
N ALA A 121 15.05 -5.92 2.10
CA ALA A 121 15.10 -6.41 3.47
C ALA A 121 14.36 -5.49 4.46
N TYR A 122 14.45 -4.17 4.25
CA TYR A 122 13.67 -3.22 5.04
C TYR A 122 12.17 -3.39 4.80
N CYS A 123 11.75 -3.47 3.53
CA CYS A 123 10.36 -3.64 3.16
C CYS A 123 9.78 -4.93 3.73
N GLU A 124 10.42 -6.07 3.50
CA GLU A 124 10.01 -7.38 4.03
C GLU A 124 9.79 -7.32 5.55
N LYS A 125 10.78 -6.80 6.28
CA LYS A 125 10.73 -6.70 7.74
C LYS A 125 9.57 -5.83 8.24
N HIS A 126 9.30 -4.72 7.58
CA HIS A 126 8.35 -3.71 8.10
C HIS A 126 6.94 -3.93 7.57
N TYR A 127 6.74 -4.38 6.32
CA TYR A 127 5.42 -4.73 5.82
C TYR A 127 4.92 -6.06 6.39
N ALA A 128 5.81 -7.01 6.75
CA ALA A 128 5.41 -8.17 7.55
C ALA A 128 4.70 -7.77 8.85
N LYS A 129 5.17 -6.72 9.55
CA LYS A 129 4.50 -6.20 10.76
C LYS A 129 3.11 -5.62 10.48
N VAL A 130 2.93 -5.00 9.31
CA VAL A 130 1.60 -4.52 8.87
C VAL A 130 0.65 -5.70 8.70
N GLY A 131 1.09 -6.78 8.05
CA GLY A 131 0.33 -8.01 7.88
C GLY A 131 0.05 -8.72 9.22
N GLU A 132 1.03 -8.79 10.12
CA GLU A 132 0.85 -9.34 11.47
C GLU A 132 -0.20 -8.56 12.27
N ALA A 133 -0.12 -7.22 12.26
CA ALA A 133 -1.10 -6.36 12.92
C ALA A 133 -2.51 -6.54 12.32
N ALA A 134 -2.61 -6.64 10.99
CA ALA A 134 -3.89 -6.87 10.32
C ALA A 134 -4.52 -8.20 10.73
N ARG A 135 -3.73 -9.28 10.78
CA ARG A 135 -4.20 -10.60 11.24
C ARG A 135 -4.59 -10.60 12.71
N ALA A 136 -3.76 -10.03 13.57
CA ALA A 136 -4.00 -9.98 15.02
C ALA A 136 -5.26 -9.19 15.39
N LEU A 137 -5.57 -8.14 14.63
CA LEU A 137 -6.70 -7.24 14.88
C LEU A 137 -7.94 -7.56 14.03
N ASP A 138 -7.91 -8.64 13.26
CA ASP A 138 -8.98 -9.02 12.32
C ASP A 138 -9.33 -7.87 11.35
N VAL A 139 -8.32 -7.21 10.77
CA VAL A 139 -8.47 -6.15 9.78
C VAL A 139 -8.38 -6.74 8.37
N ARG A 140 -9.40 -6.50 7.54
CA ARG A 140 -9.33 -6.82 6.11
C ARG A 140 -8.50 -5.77 5.40
N LEU A 141 -7.34 -6.20 4.91
CA LEU A 141 -6.40 -5.36 4.16
C LEU A 141 -6.49 -5.66 2.67
N SER A 142 -6.42 -4.63 1.84
CA SER A 142 -6.31 -4.73 0.38
C SER A 142 -5.49 -3.55 -0.17
N MET A 143 -5.08 -3.66 -1.44
CA MET A 143 -4.35 -2.60 -2.14
C MET A 143 -5.22 -1.98 -3.23
N HIS A 144 -4.94 -0.72 -3.56
CA HIS A 144 -5.53 -0.02 -4.68
C HIS A 144 -4.47 0.18 -5.77
N PRO A 145 -4.50 -0.61 -6.87
CA PRO A 145 -3.61 -0.37 -8.01
C PRO A 145 -3.80 1.02 -8.59
N GLY A 146 -2.76 1.56 -9.24
CA GLY A 146 -2.82 2.86 -9.89
C GLY A 146 -3.93 2.93 -10.95
N GLN A 147 -4.47 4.13 -11.18
CA GLN A 147 -5.59 4.33 -12.11
C GLN A 147 -5.26 4.03 -13.58
N PHE A 148 -3.97 3.90 -13.91
CA PHE A 148 -3.50 3.62 -15.28
C PHE A 148 -3.30 2.12 -15.55
N VAL A 149 -3.70 1.26 -14.62
CA VAL A 149 -3.63 -0.19 -14.77
C VAL A 149 -4.79 -0.67 -15.63
N VAL A 150 -4.50 -1.09 -16.87
CA VAL A 150 -5.48 -1.54 -17.85
C VAL A 150 -5.03 -2.86 -18.47
N LEU A 151 -5.39 -3.99 -17.83
CA LEU A 151 -5.04 -5.33 -18.34
C LEU A 151 -5.79 -5.72 -19.61
N ALA A 152 -6.95 -5.09 -19.89
CA ALA A 152 -7.75 -5.34 -21.09
C ALA A 152 -7.44 -4.35 -22.23
N SER A 153 -6.24 -3.76 -22.26
CA SER A 153 -5.81 -2.87 -23.33
C SER A 153 -5.42 -3.68 -24.58
N ASP A 154 -5.74 -3.16 -25.76
CA ASP A 154 -5.25 -3.69 -27.04
C ASP A 154 -3.76 -3.35 -27.30
N ASN A 155 -3.14 -2.56 -26.43
CA ASN A 155 -1.73 -2.18 -26.52
C ASN A 155 -0.89 -3.01 -25.55
N ASP A 156 0.00 -3.85 -26.09
CA ASP A 156 0.86 -4.76 -25.32
C ASP A 156 1.75 -4.04 -24.29
N ASP A 157 2.25 -2.83 -24.61
CA ASP A 157 3.08 -2.05 -23.67
C ASP A 157 2.27 -1.55 -22.48
N ILE A 158 0.98 -1.25 -22.67
CA ILE A 158 0.08 -0.89 -21.57
C ILE A 158 -0.19 -2.12 -20.70
N VAL A 159 -0.46 -3.27 -21.32
CA VAL A 159 -0.68 -4.54 -20.59
C VAL A 159 0.57 -4.90 -19.78
N LYS A 160 1.76 -4.83 -20.39
CA LYS A 160 3.02 -5.13 -19.71
C LYS A 160 3.24 -4.25 -18.47
N ARG A 161 3.09 -2.93 -18.61
CA ARG A 161 3.20 -1.99 -17.47
C ARG A 161 2.15 -2.24 -16.40
N SER A 162 0.95 -2.64 -16.81
CA SER A 162 -0.11 -3.00 -15.88
C SER A 162 0.24 -4.26 -15.07
N ILE A 163 0.87 -5.26 -15.71
CA ILE A 163 1.37 -6.46 -15.04
C ILE A 163 2.47 -6.08 -14.02
N GLU A 164 3.43 -5.26 -14.40
CA GLU A 164 4.50 -4.78 -13.52
C GLU A 164 3.93 -4.07 -12.28
N GLU A 165 2.89 -3.25 -12.46
CA GLU A 165 2.20 -2.57 -11.35
C GLU A 165 1.46 -3.58 -10.45
N PHE A 166 0.81 -4.59 -11.00
CA PHE A 166 0.19 -5.65 -10.21
C PHE A 166 1.22 -6.48 -9.43
N GLU A 167 2.34 -6.83 -10.04
CA GLU A 167 3.42 -7.57 -9.36
C GLU A 167 4.01 -6.76 -8.20
N TYR A 168 4.18 -5.46 -8.36
CA TYR A 168 4.58 -4.56 -7.28
C TYR A 168 3.61 -4.66 -6.08
N HIS A 169 2.30 -4.55 -6.32
CA HIS A 169 1.29 -4.67 -5.27
C HIS A 169 1.22 -6.08 -4.66
N ALA A 170 1.38 -7.10 -5.49
CA ALA A 170 1.42 -8.49 -5.02
C ALA A 170 2.61 -8.76 -4.09
N ASN A 171 3.77 -8.19 -4.39
CA ASN A 171 4.95 -8.30 -3.54
C ASN A 171 4.73 -7.63 -2.17
N LEU A 172 4.14 -6.42 -2.14
CA LEU A 172 3.78 -5.77 -0.88
C LEU A 172 2.82 -6.60 0.01
N ILE A 173 1.90 -7.35 -0.62
CA ILE A 173 0.96 -8.22 0.12
C ILE A 173 1.62 -9.52 0.57
N ARG A 174 2.62 -10.00 -0.16
CA ARG A 174 3.37 -11.23 0.21
C ARG A 174 4.29 -11.02 1.39
N TRP A 175 4.83 -9.83 1.59
CA TRP A 175 5.65 -9.46 2.75
C TRP A 175 4.78 -9.35 4.00
#